data_05e754823f14a2b44d204569de8ee3b0
#
_entry.id   05e754823f14a2b44d204569de8ee3b0
#
_cell.length_a   1.000
_cell.length_b   1.000
_cell.length_c   1.000
_cell.angle_alpha   90.00
_cell.angle_beta   90.00
_cell.angle_gamma   90.00
#
_symmetry.space_group_name_H-M   'P 1'
#
loop_
_entity.id
_entity.type
_entity.pdbx_description
1 polymer ?
#
loop_
_entity_poly.entity_id
_entity_poly.type
_entity_poly.pdbx_seq_one_letter_code
_entity_poly.pdbx_strand_id
1 'polypeptide(L)'
;MFNRFAENLVQYRGLKPYPIEEIRGFSVEKDLHVFIKREHDNIEGTDPIRSIKRKPASIMGLFVEEVNPYSKVWISASSGNFVEELGILANEAGKDLFAVVPPRTPPQKIETLRNLGINIVKVSEEEYDLCPREFTVFWVRALVNRLNSTDVLNIDQYNSILNPLSHVLLTAKEIDEKFENDLTHIFVPLGSTGTFAGICEYFSRFRPKVKIIGVQPTMEHHIPGVHYVMGDCKWSPEIFGLPDKRSLKILTIDDKSAYLALSELEVKYGVHGGPSSGMVFAALKKELNTMEDGSNILVLSADSSWDYVEWNRAILTKFKNESVFSEEDDVLVEKYMGLLQRREDASRRVLKVKNTYKPPKKGQLYSLEEFEDLLPKLVK
;
A
#
# COMPACT_ATOMS: atom_id res chain seq x y z
N MET A 1 17.94 20.04 8.31
CA MET A 1 17.74 19.98 6.83
C MET A 1 16.56 19.08 6.45
N PHE A 2 16.56 17.79 6.79
CA PHE A 2 15.49 16.86 6.45
C PHE A 2 14.08 17.23 6.96
N ASN A 3 13.93 17.69 8.21
CA ASN A 3 12.60 18.13 8.72
C ASN A 3 12.04 19.30 7.91
N ARG A 4 12.86 20.26 7.54
CA ARG A 4 12.44 21.40 6.71
C ARG A 4 12.11 20.96 5.28
N PHE A 5 12.81 19.96 4.75
CA PHE A 5 12.48 19.32 3.46
C PHE A 5 11.13 18.60 3.53
N ALA A 6 10.88 17.82 4.59
CA ALA A 6 9.61 17.16 4.79
C ALA A 6 8.44 18.14 4.97
N GLU A 7 8.62 19.20 5.73
CA GLU A 7 7.63 20.26 5.94
C GLU A 7 7.30 20.99 4.63
N ASN A 8 8.31 21.34 3.84
CA ASN A 8 8.11 21.91 2.51
C ASN A 8 7.40 20.95 1.55
N LEU A 9 7.71 19.64 1.62
CA LEU A 9 7.06 18.61 0.85
C LEU A 9 5.58 18.44 1.21
N VAL A 10 5.28 18.42 2.50
CA VAL A 10 3.89 18.37 3.01
C VAL A 10 3.11 19.56 2.46
N GLN A 11 3.69 20.76 2.53
CA GLN A 11 3.07 21.98 2.02
C GLN A 11 2.91 21.96 0.50
N TYR A 12 3.96 21.54 -0.24
CA TYR A 12 3.98 21.55 -1.70
C TYR A 12 3.00 20.53 -2.31
N ARG A 13 2.89 19.32 -1.71
CA ARG A 13 2.03 18.24 -2.22
C ARG A 13 0.66 18.16 -1.52
N GLY A 14 0.37 19.06 -0.59
CA GLY A 14 -0.87 19.02 0.18
C GLY A 14 -1.04 17.72 0.97
N LEU A 15 0.08 17.13 1.45
CA LEU A 15 0.06 15.94 2.30
C LEU A 15 -0.44 16.32 3.69
N LYS A 16 -1.76 16.50 3.83
CA LYS A 16 -2.38 16.78 5.13
C LYS A 16 -2.43 15.50 5.97
N PRO A 17 -2.44 15.62 7.32
CA PRO A 17 -2.68 14.48 8.20
C PRO A 17 -3.99 13.76 7.83
N TYR A 18 -3.93 12.42 7.80
CA TYR A 18 -5.11 11.61 7.53
C TYR A 18 -5.89 11.34 8.82
N PRO A 19 -7.23 11.21 8.75
CA PRO A 19 -8.07 11.04 9.92
C PRO A 19 -7.71 9.80 10.76
N ILE A 20 -7.74 9.99 12.08
CA ILE A 20 -7.71 8.91 13.06
C ILE A 20 -8.99 9.01 13.88
N GLU A 21 -9.84 8.00 13.77
CA GLU A 21 -11.16 8.00 14.41
C GLU A 21 -11.37 6.71 15.20
N GLU A 22 -12.14 6.82 16.27
CA GLU A 22 -12.56 5.65 17.04
C GLU A 22 -13.62 4.85 16.30
N ILE A 23 -13.48 3.52 16.28
CA ILE A 23 -14.48 2.61 15.69
C ILE A 23 -15.63 2.49 16.68
N ARG A 24 -16.66 3.32 16.51
CA ARG A 24 -17.83 3.35 17.39
C ARG A 24 -18.61 2.04 17.36
N GLY A 25 -19.02 1.59 18.53
CA GLY A 25 -19.82 0.38 18.68
C GLY A 25 -18.99 -0.91 18.61
N PHE A 26 -17.67 -0.80 18.53
CA PHE A 26 -16.80 -1.95 18.77
C PHE A 26 -16.86 -2.26 20.27
N SER A 27 -17.57 -3.32 20.62
CA SER A 27 -17.74 -3.75 22.00
C SER A 27 -17.16 -5.15 22.19
N VAL A 28 -16.36 -5.29 23.22
CA VAL A 28 -15.83 -6.54 23.71
C VAL A 28 -16.05 -6.57 25.23
N GLU A 29 -15.82 -7.71 25.89
CA GLU A 29 -15.97 -7.84 27.34
C GLU A 29 -15.04 -6.90 28.13
N LYS A 30 -13.94 -6.44 27.48
CA LYS A 30 -12.94 -5.54 28.05
C LYS A 30 -13.20 -4.09 27.62
N ASP A 31 -12.76 -3.15 28.46
CA ASP A 31 -12.74 -1.73 28.13
C ASP A 31 -11.59 -1.43 27.17
N LEU A 32 -11.85 -1.55 25.87
CA LEU A 32 -10.87 -1.34 24.80
C LEU A 32 -11.34 -0.22 23.87
N HIS A 33 -10.44 0.71 23.58
CA HIS A 33 -10.66 1.77 22.61
C HIS A 33 -9.93 1.45 21.30
N VAL A 34 -10.68 1.20 20.25
CA VAL A 34 -10.13 0.85 18.93
C VAL A 34 -10.28 2.01 17.97
N PHE A 35 -9.13 2.46 17.46
CA PHE A 35 -9.05 3.55 16.50
C PHE A 35 -8.59 3.01 15.15
N ILE A 36 -9.04 3.69 14.08
CA ILE A 36 -8.58 3.43 12.72
C ILE A 36 -7.96 4.68 12.12
N LYS A 37 -6.75 4.53 11.57
CA LYS A 37 -6.12 5.55 10.75
C LYS A 37 -6.44 5.31 9.28
N ARG A 38 -7.25 6.19 8.69
CA ARG A 38 -7.74 6.06 7.30
C ARG A 38 -6.82 6.81 6.33
N GLU A 39 -5.79 6.15 5.85
CA GLU A 39 -4.79 6.71 4.91
C GLU A 39 -5.33 6.95 3.48
N HIS A 40 -6.63 6.80 3.30
CA HIS A 40 -7.33 6.97 2.02
C HIS A 40 -8.41 8.06 2.05
N ASP A 41 -8.71 8.62 3.22
CA ASP A 41 -9.71 9.66 3.35
C ASP A 41 -9.07 11.04 3.30
N ASN A 42 -9.12 11.64 2.13
CA ASN A 42 -8.85 13.05 1.99
C ASN A 42 -10.15 13.84 2.28
N ILE A 43 -10.11 14.61 3.34
CA ILE A 43 -11.26 15.41 3.82
C ILE A 43 -11.79 16.37 2.73
N GLU A 44 -10.96 16.75 1.76
CA GLU A 44 -11.31 17.69 0.69
C GLU A 44 -11.66 17.03 -0.66
N GLY A 45 -11.57 15.71 -0.77
CA GLY A 45 -12.05 14.95 -1.94
C GLY A 45 -11.32 15.15 -3.28
N THR A 46 -10.25 15.95 -3.29
CA THR A 46 -9.54 16.38 -4.51
C THR A 46 -8.34 15.51 -4.88
N ASP A 47 -7.92 14.61 -3.99
CA ASP A 47 -6.74 13.78 -4.19
C ASP A 47 -7.04 12.57 -5.07
N PRO A 48 -6.38 12.40 -6.23
CA PRO A 48 -6.61 11.26 -7.11
C PRO A 48 -6.08 9.93 -6.53
N ILE A 49 -5.07 9.98 -5.64
CA ILE A 49 -4.45 8.79 -5.05
C ILE A 49 -4.79 8.69 -3.57
N ARG A 50 -5.65 7.73 -3.25
CA ARG A 50 -6.17 7.50 -1.89
C ARG A 50 -5.47 6.30 -1.26
N SER A 51 -4.23 6.49 -0.82
CA SER A 51 -3.44 5.40 -0.24
C SER A 51 -2.26 5.92 0.58
N ILE A 52 -1.89 5.13 1.59
CA ILE A 52 -0.66 5.32 2.37
C ILE A 52 0.60 5.40 1.48
N LYS A 53 0.56 4.82 0.28
CA LYS A 53 1.67 4.82 -0.68
C LYS A 53 1.98 6.19 -1.26
N ARG A 54 1.06 7.14 -1.15
CA ARG A 54 1.30 8.52 -1.56
C ARG A 54 2.47 9.16 -0.81
N LYS A 55 2.60 8.92 0.49
CA LYS A 55 3.69 9.48 1.31
C LYS A 55 5.09 9.07 0.81
N PRO A 56 5.42 7.76 0.73
CA PRO A 56 6.74 7.35 0.24
C PRO A 56 6.95 7.68 -1.25
N ALA A 57 5.94 7.56 -2.11
CA ALA A 57 6.10 7.88 -3.52
C ALA A 57 6.41 9.37 -3.74
N SER A 58 5.70 10.26 -3.02
CA SER A 58 5.97 11.70 -3.07
C SER A 58 7.38 12.05 -2.59
N ILE A 59 7.81 11.51 -1.44
CA ILE A 59 9.15 11.79 -0.90
C ILE A 59 10.25 11.26 -1.82
N MET A 60 10.10 10.03 -2.31
CA MET A 60 11.09 9.42 -3.19
C MET A 60 11.18 10.13 -4.55
N GLY A 61 10.03 10.42 -5.18
CA GLY A 61 10.00 11.08 -6.48
C GLY A 61 10.58 12.50 -6.42
N LEU A 62 10.19 13.29 -5.42
CA LEU A 62 10.71 14.65 -5.26
C LEU A 62 12.18 14.69 -4.87
N PHE A 63 12.63 13.75 -4.02
CA PHE A 63 14.06 13.64 -3.68
C PHE A 63 14.90 13.32 -4.91
N VAL A 64 14.45 12.37 -5.72
CA VAL A 64 15.16 11.99 -6.96
C VAL A 64 15.19 13.15 -7.94
N GLU A 65 14.10 13.90 -8.08
CA GLU A 65 14.07 15.07 -8.95
C GLU A 65 15.01 16.18 -8.46
N GLU A 66 15.12 16.39 -7.15
CA GLU A 66 16.05 17.38 -6.60
C GLU A 66 17.53 16.98 -6.77
N VAL A 67 17.84 15.69 -6.57
CA VAL A 67 19.22 15.19 -6.67
C VAL A 67 19.68 15.01 -8.10
N ASN A 68 18.78 14.61 -9.00
CA ASN A 68 19.09 14.42 -10.42
C ASN A 68 17.97 14.95 -11.33
N PRO A 69 17.80 16.25 -11.46
CA PRO A 69 16.76 16.87 -12.30
C PRO A 69 16.95 16.57 -13.81
N TYR A 70 18.13 16.13 -14.21
CA TYR A 70 18.47 15.83 -15.60
C TYR A 70 18.13 14.39 -16.01
N SER A 71 17.72 13.53 -15.08
CA SER A 71 17.25 12.19 -15.44
C SER A 71 16.07 12.28 -16.42
N LYS A 72 16.02 11.34 -17.37
CA LYS A 72 14.98 11.31 -18.40
C LYS A 72 13.92 10.25 -18.11
N VAL A 73 14.36 9.13 -17.52
CA VAL A 73 13.57 7.93 -17.34
C VAL A 73 13.57 7.51 -15.87
N TRP A 74 12.38 7.31 -15.33
CA TRP A 74 12.16 6.65 -14.05
C TRP A 74 11.62 5.25 -14.29
N ILE A 75 12.10 4.28 -13.53
CA ILE A 75 11.62 2.89 -13.57
C ILE A 75 11.22 2.49 -12.18
N SER A 76 10.13 1.75 -12.04
CA SER A 76 9.71 1.17 -10.75
C SER A 76 9.06 -0.18 -10.93
N ALA A 77 9.45 -1.16 -10.12
CA ALA A 77 8.77 -2.44 -10.00
C ALA A 77 7.54 -2.29 -9.09
N SER A 78 6.42 -1.91 -9.69
CA SER A 78 5.16 -1.74 -8.96
C SER A 78 3.97 -1.70 -9.92
N SER A 79 2.86 -2.34 -9.55
CA SER A 79 1.59 -2.27 -10.26
C SER A 79 0.49 -1.57 -9.45
N GLY A 80 0.81 -1.04 -8.26
CA GLY A 80 -0.15 -0.51 -7.29
C GLY A 80 -0.11 1.01 -7.11
N ASN A 81 -0.69 1.44 -6.01
CA ASN A 81 -0.86 2.86 -5.67
C ASN A 81 0.46 3.65 -5.58
N PHE A 82 1.60 2.97 -5.32
CA PHE A 82 2.92 3.61 -5.30
C PHE A 82 3.29 4.19 -6.68
N VAL A 83 3.16 3.39 -7.74
CA VAL A 83 3.52 3.83 -9.09
C VAL A 83 2.48 4.77 -9.69
N GLU A 84 1.23 4.75 -9.21
CA GLU A 84 0.22 5.74 -9.61
C GLU A 84 0.64 7.16 -9.18
N GLU A 85 1.07 7.34 -7.94
CA GLU A 85 1.57 8.64 -7.45
C GLU A 85 2.86 9.04 -8.16
N LEU A 86 3.79 8.10 -8.37
CA LEU A 86 5.00 8.38 -9.16
C LEU A 86 4.69 8.82 -10.59
N GLY A 87 3.62 8.29 -11.20
CA GLY A 87 3.19 8.70 -12.55
C GLY A 87 2.79 10.15 -12.62
N ILE A 88 2.07 10.64 -11.62
CA ILE A 88 1.71 12.05 -11.52
C ILE A 88 2.97 12.91 -11.39
N LEU A 89 3.87 12.55 -10.48
CA LEU A 89 5.12 13.27 -10.26
C LEU A 89 6.03 13.27 -11.49
N ALA A 90 6.19 12.12 -12.14
CA ALA A 90 7.00 12.00 -13.35
C ALA A 90 6.46 12.89 -14.49
N ASN A 91 5.15 12.90 -14.68
CA ASN A 91 4.52 13.78 -15.69
C ASN A 91 4.72 15.26 -15.37
N GLU A 92 4.59 15.67 -14.08
CA GLU A 92 4.84 17.04 -13.63
C GLU A 92 6.31 17.45 -13.85
N ALA A 93 7.24 16.51 -13.66
CA ALA A 93 8.68 16.70 -13.87
C ALA A 93 9.11 16.52 -15.33
N GLY A 94 8.19 16.18 -16.25
CA GLY A 94 8.51 15.93 -17.66
C GLY A 94 9.32 14.66 -17.91
N LYS A 95 9.24 13.66 -17.00
CA LYS A 95 9.96 12.38 -17.08
C LYS A 95 9.09 11.28 -17.68
N ASP A 96 9.71 10.33 -18.36
CA ASP A 96 9.05 9.08 -18.75
C ASP A 96 9.12 8.08 -17.57
N LEU A 97 7.96 7.67 -17.04
CA LEU A 97 7.88 6.62 -16.04
C LEU A 97 7.52 5.28 -16.69
N PHE A 98 8.30 4.23 -16.37
CA PHE A 98 8.03 2.85 -16.72
C PHE A 98 7.74 2.03 -15.47
N ALA A 99 6.56 1.43 -15.42
CA ALA A 99 6.16 0.49 -14.38
C ALA A 99 6.36 -0.94 -14.87
N VAL A 100 7.26 -1.68 -14.22
CA VAL A 100 7.45 -3.12 -14.49
C VAL A 100 6.47 -3.89 -13.64
N VAL A 101 5.56 -4.61 -14.29
CA VAL A 101 4.41 -5.24 -13.65
C VAL A 101 4.39 -6.76 -13.82
N PRO A 102 3.89 -7.52 -12.83
CA PRO A 102 3.69 -8.96 -12.95
C PRO A 102 2.74 -9.33 -14.09
N PRO A 103 2.85 -10.56 -14.65
CA PRO A 103 2.03 -11.00 -15.78
C PRO A 103 0.53 -11.04 -15.45
N ARG A 104 0.19 -11.33 -14.19
CA ARG A 104 -1.20 -11.45 -13.70
C ARG A 104 -1.80 -10.12 -13.24
N THR A 105 -1.16 -8.99 -13.54
CA THR A 105 -1.73 -7.68 -13.26
C THR A 105 -3.03 -7.50 -14.04
N PRO A 106 -4.16 -7.19 -13.36
CA PRO A 106 -5.46 -7.08 -14.01
C PRO A 106 -5.47 -6.07 -15.17
N PRO A 107 -6.15 -6.38 -16.30
CA PRO A 107 -6.21 -5.46 -17.45
C PRO A 107 -6.73 -4.07 -17.10
N GLN A 108 -7.72 -3.97 -16.22
CA GLN A 108 -8.26 -2.70 -15.72
C GLN A 108 -7.19 -1.86 -15.00
N LYS A 109 -6.32 -2.53 -14.23
CA LYS A 109 -5.21 -1.85 -13.53
C LYS A 109 -4.16 -1.33 -14.52
N ILE A 110 -3.82 -2.13 -15.53
CA ILE A 110 -2.93 -1.72 -16.63
C ILE A 110 -3.50 -0.48 -17.32
N GLU A 111 -4.79 -0.50 -17.64
CA GLU A 111 -5.44 0.62 -18.32
C GLU A 111 -5.49 1.87 -17.42
N THR A 112 -5.73 1.73 -16.12
CA THR A 112 -5.66 2.82 -15.16
C THR A 112 -4.27 3.47 -15.15
N LEU A 113 -3.21 2.67 -15.08
CA LEU A 113 -1.82 3.17 -15.10
C LEU A 113 -1.50 3.90 -16.41
N ARG A 114 -1.91 3.34 -17.56
CA ARG A 114 -1.70 3.98 -18.86
C ARG A 114 -2.45 5.31 -18.99
N ASN A 115 -3.65 5.38 -18.43
CA ASN A 115 -4.43 6.62 -18.39
C ASN A 115 -3.82 7.71 -17.49
N LEU A 116 -2.91 7.33 -16.57
CA LEU A 116 -2.08 8.24 -15.79
C LEU A 116 -0.76 8.62 -16.50
N GLY A 117 -0.59 8.23 -17.76
CA GLY A 117 0.62 8.52 -18.55
C GLY A 117 1.80 7.57 -18.27
N ILE A 118 1.58 6.50 -17.51
CA ILE A 118 2.62 5.56 -17.13
C ILE A 118 2.82 4.51 -18.23
N ASN A 119 4.05 4.35 -18.68
CA ASN A 119 4.41 3.27 -19.59
C ASN A 119 4.51 1.96 -18.82
N ILE A 120 3.96 0.89 -19.36
CA ILE A 120 3.91 -0.41 -18.72
C ILE A 120 4.87 -1.37 -19.39
N VAL A 121 5.71 -2.02 -18.59
CA VAL A 121 6.53 -3.16 -19.03
C VAL A 121 5.96 -4.41 -18.39
N LYS A 122 5.31 -5.23 -19.18
CA LYS A 122 4.67 -6.46 -18.69
C LYS A 122 5.62 -7.64 -18.83
N VAL A 123 5.89 -8.30 -17.71
CA VAL A 123 6.67 -9.56 -17.66
C VAL A 123 5.81 -10.69 -18.21
N SER A 124 6.42 -11.66 -18.91
CA SER A 124 5.75 -12.90 -19.33
C SER A 124 5.56 -13.88 -18.16
N GLU A 125 4.64 -14.85 -18.30
CA GLU A 125 4.45 -15.92 -17.30
C GLU A 125 5.73 -16.75 -17.16
N GLU A 126 6.40 -17.07 -18.26
CA GLU A 126 7.61 -17.89 -18.28
C GLU A 126 8.76 -17.23 -17.51
N GLU A 127 8.98 -15.94 -17.71
CA GLU A 127 9.99 -15.16 -16.99
C GLU A 127 9.65 -15.04 -15.50
N TYR A 128 8.39 -14.86 -15.18
CA TYR A 128 7.93 -14.68 -13.81
C TYR A 128 7.98 -15.97 -13.00
N ASP A 129 7.70 -17.12 -13.60
CA ASP A 129 7.72 -18.44 -12.94
C ASP A 129 9.14 -18.86 -12.52
N LEU A 130 10.20 -18.28 -13.11
CA LEU A 130 11.58 -18.51 -12.67
C LEU A 130 11.85 -17.95 -11.26
N CYS A 131 11.20 -16.85 -10.86
CA CYS A 131 11.30 -16.24 -9.53
C CYS A 131 10.05 -15.37 -9.24
N PRO A 132 8.91 -16.00 -8.90
CA PRO A 132 7.59 -15.40 -9.07
C PRO A 132 7.32 -14.05 -8.36
N ARG A 133 7.92 -13.79 -7.22
CA ARG A 133 7.57 -12.60 -6.43
C ARG A 133 8.52 -11.43 -6.62
N GLU A 134 9.74 -11.73 -6.91
CA GLU A 134 10.85 -10.79 -6.84
C GLU A 134 11.40 -10.47 -8.22
N PHE A 135 11.00 -11.24 -9.25
CA PHE A 135 11.54 -11.10 -10.61
C PHE A 135 11.52 -9.65 -11.09
N THR A 136 10.38 -8.95 -10.97
CA THR A 136 10.26 -7.56 -11.45
C THR A 136 11.23 -6.62 -10.74
N VAL A 137 11.43 -6.78 -9.44
CA VAL A 137 12.34 -5.95 -8.63
C VAL A 137 13.78 -6.23 -8.98
N PHE A 138 14.18 -7.51 -9.05
CA PHE A 138 15.54 -7.91 -9.42
C PHE A 138 15.88 -7.50 -10.84
N TRP A 139 14.95 -7.72 -11.76
CA TRP A 139 15.16 -7.39 -13.16
C TRP A 139 15.40 -5.88 -13.32
N VAL A 140 14.58 -5.04 -12.70
CA VAL A 140 14.77 -3.58 -12.74
C VAL A 140 16.13 -3.19 -12.16
N ARG A 141 16.52 -3.75 -11.02
CA ARG A 141 17.84 -3.47 -10.42
C ARG A 141 18.98 -3.89 -11.33
N ALA A 142 18.92 -5.10 -11.87
CA ALA A 142 19.94 -5.61 -12.78
C ALA A 142 20.03 -4.76 -14.05
N LEU A 143 18.90 -4.37 -14.62
CA LEU A 143 18.83 -3.52 -15.81
C LEU A 143 19.48 -2.15 -15.57
N VAL A 144 19.08 -1.44 -14.52
CA VAL A 144 19.60 -0.10 -14.21
C VAL A 144 21.10 -0.17 -13.87
N ASN A 145 21.54 -1.18 -13.12
CA ASN A 145 22.96 -1.38 -12.83
C ASN A 145 23.77 -1.65 -14.11
N ARG A 146 23.24 -2.47 -15.04
CA ARG A 146 23.90 -2.76 -16.32
C ARG A 146 24.04 -1.53 -17.20
N LEU A 147 23.02 -0.66 -17.21
CA LEU A 147 23.03 0.57 -18.00
C LEU A 147 24.04 1.59 -17.45
N ASN A 148 24.26 1.61 -16.16
CA ASN A 148 25.17 2.53 -15.48
C ASN A 148 25.03 4.00 -15.97
N SER A 149 23.79 4.45 -16.16
CA SER A 149 23.47 5.77 -16.71
C SER A 149 22.78 6.63 -15.64
N THR A 150 23.16 7.90 -15.57
CA THR A 150 22.48 8.89 -14.72
C THR A 150 21.13 9.34 -15.25
N ASP A 151 20.84 9.06 -16.53
CA ASP A 151 19.58 9.41 -17.17
C ASP A 151 18.44 8.47 -16.78
N VAL A 152 18.75 7.28 -16.20
CA VAL A 152 17.79 6.25 -15.82
C VAL A 152 17.87 5.99 -14.32
N LEU A 153 16.77 6.15 -13.62
CA LEU A 153 16.71 5.97 -12.18
C LEU A 153 15.68 4.91 -11.78
N ASN A 154 16.10 3.98 -10.92
CA ASN A 154 15.19 3.04 -10.27
C ASN A 154 14.60 3.67 -9.01
N ILE A 155 13.28 3.89 -9.01
CA ILE A 155 12.55 4.33 -7.83
C ILE A 155 12.05 3.08 -7.07
N ASP A 156 12.94 2.53 -6.25
CA ASP A 156 12.78 1.23 -5.59
C ASP A 156 12.20 1.35 -4.19
N GLN A 157 10.88 1.18 -4.05
CA GLN A 157 10.20 1.23 -2.74
C GLN A 157 10.63 0.13 -1.77
N TYR A 158 11.30 -0.93 -2.24
CA TYR A 158 11.69 -2.07 -1.41
C TYR A 158 13.08 -1.93 -0.79
N ASN A 159 13.92 -1.03 -1.32
CA ASN A 159 15.30 -0.87 -0.85
C ASN A 159 15.68 0.58 -0.51
N SER A 160 14.85 1.54 -0.83
CA SER A 160 15.14 2.94 -0.52
C SER A 160 14.80 3.28 0.92
N ILE A 161 15.77 3.78 1.67
CA ILE A 161 15.59 4.29 3.04
C ILE A 161 14.56 5.44 3.10
N LEU A 162 14.30 6.11 2.00
CA LEU A 162 13.30 7.18 1.91
C LEU A 162 11.87 6.65 2.13
N ASN A 163 11.62 5.36 1.86
CA ASN A 163 10.33 4.76 2.13
C ASN A 163 10.05 4.74 3.66
N PRO A 164 10.81 4.04 4.52
CA PRO A 164 10.56 4.10 5.96
C PRO A 164 10.71 5.51 6.53
N LEU A 165 11.64 6.32 6.04
CA LEU A 165 11.81 7.70 6.47
C LEU A 165 10.54 8.54 6.26
N SER A 166 9.81 8.32 5.15
CA SER A 166 8.53 8.98 4.90
C SER A 166 7.50 8.71 6.01
N HIS A 167 7.51 7.50 6.54
CA HIS A 167 6.61 7.10 7.62
C HIS A 167 7.08 7.55 9.00
N VAL A 168 8.39 7.69 9.21
CA VAL A 168 8.94 8.36 10.42
C VAL A 168 8.47 9.81 10.46
N LEU A 169 8.62 10.53 9.35
CA LEU A 169 8.38 11.97 9.27
C LEU A 169 6.89 12.36 9.24
N LEU A 170 6.06 11.48 8.68
CA LEU A 170 4.64 11.78 8.45
C LEU A 170 3.74 10.85 9.28
N THR A 171 3.63 9.58 8.92
CA THR A 171 2.64 8.66 9.48
C THR A 171 2.80 8.48 11.00
N ALA A 172 4.02 8.20 11.47
CA ALA A 172 4.29 7.97 12.89
C ALA A 172 4.09 9.24 13.71
N LYS A 173 4.51 10.39 13.17
CA LYS A 173 4.31 11.70 13.81
C LYS A 173 2.82 12.05 13.91
N GLU A 174 2.03 11.86 12.85
CA GLU A 174 0.57 12.06 12.88
C GLU A 174 -0.11 11.19 13.96
N ILE A 175 0.36 9.95 14.15
CA ILE A 175 -0.16 9.05 15.17
C ILE A 175 0.22 9.55 16.57
N ASP A 176 1.49 9.90 16.78
CA ASP A 176 1.99 10.38 18.08
C ASP A 176 1.32 11.69 18.52
N GLU A 177 1.12 12.63 17.58
CA GLU A 177 0.41 13.88 17.83
C GLU A 177 -1.06 13.69 18.23
N LYS A 178 -1.70 12.60 17.76
CA LYS A 178 -3.10 12.28 18.10
C LYS A 178 -3.24 11.68 19.49
N PHE A 179 -2.34 10.79 19.89
CA PHE A 179 -2.47 9.98 21.09
C PHE A 179 -1.56 10.40 22.24
N GLU A 180 -0.51 11.16 21.93
CA GLU A 180 0.53 11.52 22.91
C GLU A 180 1.07 10.29 23.65
N ASN A 181 0.66 10.07 24.90
CA ASN A 181 1.13 8.95 25.73
C ASN A 181 0.11 7.82 25.92
N ASP A 182 -1.09 7.97 25.34
CA ASP A 182 -2.20 7.06 25.64
C ASP A 182 -2.24 5.82 24.72
N LEU A 183 -1.50 5.84 23.60
CA LEU A 183 -1.48 4.72 22.67
C LEU A 183 -0.74 3.51 23.25
N THR A 184 -1.35 2.31 23.14
CA THR A 184 -0.77 1.06 23.65
C THR A 184 -0.33 0.12 22.54
N HIS A 185 -1.09 0.03 21.43
CA HIS A 185 -0.85 -0.91 20.35
C HIS A 185 -1.08 -0.28 18.98
N ILE A 186 -0.24 -0.67 17.99
CA ILE A 186 -0.43 -0.32 16.59
C ILE A 186 -0.36 -1.58 15.73
N PHE A 187 -1.38 -1.83 14.93
CA PHE A 187 -1.40 -2.92 13.95
C PHE A 187 -1.14 -2.38 12.54
N VAL A 188 -0.10 -2.92 11.88
CA VAL A 188 0.42 -2.38 10.62
C VAL A 188 0.47 -3.47 9.55
N PRO A 189 -0.15 -3.29 8.37
CA PRO A 189 -0.06 -4.26 7.28
C PRO A 189 1.34 -4.27 6.66
N LEU A 190 1.84 -5.45 6.32
CA LEU A 190 3.16 -5.66 5.73
C LEU A 190 3.07 -5.83 4.22
N GLY A 191 3.57 -4.84 3.48
CA GLY A 191 3.81 -4.89 2.05
C GLY A 191 5.31 -4.70 1.77
N SER A 192 5.73 -3.53 1.29
CA SER A 192 7.16 -3.18 1.16
C SER A 192 7.90 -3.07 2.50
N THR A 193 7.20 -3.24 3.62
CA THR A 193 7.64 -3.08 5.00
C THR A 193 8.03 -1.67 5.44
N GLY A 194 8.11 -0.70 4.53
CA GLY A 194 8.52 0.67 4.84
C GLY A 194 7.67 1.34 5.91
N THR A 195 6.33 1.18 5.85
CA THR A 195 5.42 1.73 6.86
C THR A 195 5.70 1.15 8.25
N PHE A 196 5.82 -0.18 8.33
CA PHE A 196 6.11 -0.87 9.58
C PHE A 196 7.46 -0.45 10.16
N ALA A 197 8.51 -0.44 9.32
CA ALA A 197 9.85 -0.03 9.73
C ALA A 197 9.88 1.43 10.23
N GLY A 198 9.23 2.35 9.51
CA GLY A 198 9.18 3.76 9.92
C GLY A 198 8.44 3.97 11.24
N ILE A 199 7.32 3.28 11.45
CA ILE A 199 6.58 3.31 12.72
C ILE A 199 7.42 2.71 13.85
N CYS A 200 8.05 1.54 13.65
CA CYS A 200 8.92 0.93 14.65
C CYS A 200 10.08 1.84 15.02
N GLU A 201 10.75 2.44 14.04
CA GLU A 201 11.88 3.35 14.25
C GLU A 201 11.47 4.56 15.10
N TYR A 202 10.33 5.19 14.78
CA TYR A 202 9.83 6.33 15.53
C TYR A 202 9.45 5.96 16.96
N PHE A 203 8.56 4.97 17.10
CA PHE A 203 7.99 4.62 18.42
C PHE A 203 9.01 3.98 19.36
N SER A 204 9.99 3.21 18.85
CA SER A 204 11.07 2.68 19.69
C SER A 204 11.91 3.79 20.36
N ARG A 205 12.03 4.94 19.71
CA ARG A 205 12.78 6.09 20.23
C ARG A 205 11.95 6.99 21.14
N PHE A 206 10.72 7.28 20.74
CA PHE A 206 9.92 8.31 21.41
C PHE A 206 8.83 7.74 22.34
N ARG A 207 8.34 6.54 22.06
CA ARG A 207 7.25 5.87 22.80
C ARG A 207 7.51 4.37 22.96
N PRO A 208 8.59 3.95 23.63
CA PRO A 208 9.05 2.55 23.64
C PRO A 208 8.08 1.56 24.31
N LYS A 209 7.04 2.03 24.99
CA LYS A 209 5.99 1.19 25.59
C LYS A 209 4.92 0.77 24.59
N VAL A 210 4.79 1.46 23.45
CA VAL A 210 3.81 1.14 22.42
C VAL A 210 4.23 -0.15 21.70
N LYS A 211 3.34 -1.13 21.68
CA LYS A 211 3.56 -2.42 21.02
C LYS A 211 3.18 -2.31 19.55
N ILE A 212 4.13 -2.54 18.65
CA ILE A 212 3.91 -2.53 17.21
C ILE A 212 3.75 -3.96 16.72
N ILE A 213 2.63 -4.26 16.07
CA ILE A 213 2.28 -5.58 15.54
C ILE A 213 2.23 -5.51 14.03
N GLY A 214 3.15 -6.23 13.36
CA GLY A 214 3.11 -6.43 11.93
C GLY A 214 2.04 -7.46 11.56
N VAL A 215 1.31 -7.22 10.47
CA VAL A 215 0.30 -8.17 9.98
C VAL A 215 0.61 -8.52 8.54
N GLN A 216 0.80 -9.81 8.28
CA GLN A 216 1.07 -10.36 6.95
C GLN A 216 0.00 -11.35 6.53
N PRO A 217 -0.20 -11.58 5.23
CA PRO A 217 -1.07 -12.64 4.74
C PRO A 217 -0.38 -14.01 4.87
N THR A 218 -1.10 -15.08 4.60
CA THR A 218 -0.50 -16.40 4.31
C THR A 218 0.33 -16.34 3.02
N MET A 219 1.15 -17.36 2.78
CA MET A 219 2.03 -17.41 1.61
C MET A 219 1.24 -17.32 0.30
N GLU A 220 0.17 -18.09 0.19
CA GLU A 220 -0.80 -18.01 -0.92
C GLU A 220 -2.00 -17.18 -0.48
N HIS A 221 -2.18 -16.03 -1.08
CA HIS A 221 -3.23 -15.09 -0.69
C HIS A 221 -3.76 -14.26 -1.86
N HIS A 222 -4.96 -13.68 -1.66
CA HIS A 222 -5.64 -12.78 -2.60
C HIS A 222 -5.79 -11.36 -2.03
N ILE A 223 -4.95 -10.95 -1.07
CA ILE A 223 -5.00 -9.63 -0.45
C ILE A 223 -4.02 -8.70 -1.17
N PRO A 224 -4.49 -7.70 -1.94
CA PRO A 224 -3.60 -6.79 -2.68
C PRO A 224 -2.73 -5.92 -1.78
N GLY A 225 -1.52 -5.59 -2.26
CA GLY A 225 -0.63 -4.60 -1.64
C GLY A 225 0.14 -5.05 -0.40
N VAL A 226 -0.07 -6.31 0.04
CA VAL A 226 0.65 -6.94 1.16
C VAL A 226 1.44 -8.17 0.71
N HIS A 227 2.40 -8.60 1.53
CA HIS A 227 3.28 -9.73 1.24
C HIS A 227 3.53 -10.58 2.48
N TYR A 228 3.75 -11.89 2.27
CA TYR A 228 4.28 -12.79 3.29
C TYR A 228 5.79 -12.55 3.43
N VAL A 229 6.22 -11.99 4.56
CA VAL A 229 7.60 -11.51 4.76
C VAL A 229 8.47 -12.41 5.63
N MET A 230 7.88 -13.41 6.31
CA MET A 230 8.59 -14.31 7.23
C MET A 230 8.99 -15.65 6.59
N GLY A 231 8.96 -15.77 5.27
CA GLY A 231 9.36 -16.99 4.57
C GLY A 231 10.89 -17.13 4.43
N ASP A 232 11.34 -18.38 4.15
CA ASP A 232 12.73 -18.71 3.78
C ASP A 232 13.14 -18.18 2.40
N CYS A 233 12.27 -17.41 1.77
CA CYS A 233 12.62 -16.71 0.54
C CYS A 233 13.79 -15.78 0.87
N LYS A 234 14.91 -15.91 0.15
CA LYS A 234 16.11 -15.05 0.30
C LYS A 234 15.77 -13.56 0.15
N TRP A 235 14.52 -13.25 -0.11
CA TRP A 235 13.96 -11.96 -0.42
C TRP A 235 12.74 -11.58 0.42
N SER A 236 12.71 -11.92 1.68
CA SER A 236 11.99 -11.04 2.58
C SER A 236 12.61 -9.67 2.39
N PRO A 237 11.85 -8.62 2.01
CA PRO A 237 12.39 -7.28 2.07
C PRO A 237 13.02 -7.17 3.45
N GLU A 238 14.31 -6.88 3.50
CA GLU A 238 14.96 -6.66 4.79
C GLU A 238 14.09 -5.61 5.47
N ILE A 239 13.50 -5.99 6.60
CA ILE A 239 12.72 -5.03 7.35
C ILE A 239 13.74 -3.97 7.75
N PHE A 240 13.77 -2.88 7.04
CA PHE A 240 14.80 -1.85 6.98
C PHE A 240 15.43 -1.59 8.37
N GLY A 241 16.66 -2.12 8.58
CA GLY A 241 17.45 -1.83 9.77
C GLY A 241 16.84 -2.18 11.12
N LEU A 242 15.70 -2.89 11.18
CA LEU A 242 15.11 -3.31 12.44
C LEU A 242 15.98 -4.41 13.08
N PRO A 243 16.34 -4.26 14.35
CA PRO A 243 17.10 -5.27 15.05
C PRO A 243 16.27 -6.54 15.16
N ASP A 244 16.92 -7.66 14.99
CA ASP A 244 16.45 -9.03 15.12
C ASP A 244 14.93 -9.27 14.81
N LYS A 245 14.64 -9.76 13.61
CA LYS A 245 13.26 -10.13 13.17
C LYS A 245 12.52 -11.00 14.20
N ARG A 246 13.26 -11.71 15.06
CA ARG A 246 12.70 -12.60 16.10
C ARG A 246 12.12 -11.84 17.30
N SER A 247 12.48 -10.57 17.49
CA SER A 247 11.90 -9.72 18.54
C SER A 247 10.61 -9.01 18.09
N LEU A 248 10.27 -9.08 16.80
CA LEU A 248 9.10 -8.42 16.24
C LEU A 248 7.87 -9.34 16.36
N LYS A 249 6.77 -8.79 16.84
CA LYS A 249 5.49 -9.49 16.80
C LYS A 249 4.88 -9.35 15.42
N ILE A 250 4.83 -10.46 14.66
CA ILE A 250 4.19 -10.53 13.35
C ILE A 250 3.10 -11.60 13.37
N LEU A 251 1.89 -11.23 12.97
CA LEU A 251 0.73 -12.11 12.88
C LEU A 251 0.44 -12.45 11.42
N THR A 252 0.12 -13.72 11.18
CA THR A 252 -0.27 -14.21 9.86
C THR A 252 -1.78 -14.41 9.82
N ILE A 253 -2.43 -13.85 8.79
CA ILE A 253 -3.88 -13.88 8.57
C ILE A 253 -4.17 -14.48 7.20
N ASP A 254 -5.10 -15.42 7.17
CA ASP A 254 -5.60 -16.02 5.94
C ASP A 254 -6.66 -15.15 5.26
N ASP A 255 -6.91 -15.43 3.98
CA ASP A 255 -7.88 -14.70 3.16
C ASP A 255 -9.28 -14.72 3.74
N LYS A 256 -9.76 -15.88 4.22
CA LYS A 256 -11.10 -16.02 4.81
C LYS A 256 -11.27 -15.05 5.96
N SER A 257 -10.35 -15.07 6.91
CA SER A 257 -10.37 -14.18 8.09
C SER A 257 -10.30 -12.71 7.68
N ALA A 258 -9.47 -12.37 6.69
CA ALA A 258 -9.31 -11.00 6.21
C ALA A 258 -10.58 -10.47 5.54
N TYR A 259 -11.18 -11.24 4.62
CA TYR A 259 -12.38 -10.79 3.89
C TYR A 259 -13.64 -10.81 4.76
N LEU A 260 -13.74 -11.72 5.74
CA LEU A 260 -14.81 -11.68 6.73
C LEU A 260 -14.71 -10.42 7.61
N ALA A 261 -13.52 -10.11 8.11
CA ALA A 261 -13.27 -8.91 8.90
C ALA A 261 -13.46 -7.62 8.09
N LEU A 262 -13.12 -7.63 6.79
CA LEU A 262 -13.44 -6.53 5.88
C LEU A 262 -14.95 -6.32 5.76
N SER A 263 -15.71 -7.41 5.60
CA SER A 263 -17.17 -7.34 5.56
C SER A 263 -17.75 -6.76 6.85
N GLU A 264 -17.17 -7.13 7.99
CA GLU A 264 -17.56 -6.60 9.29
C GLU A 264 -17.27 -5.09 9.42
N LEU A 265 -16.07 -4.64 9.05
CA LEU A 265 -15.69 -3.23 9.06
C LEU A 265 -16.68 -2.38 8.26
N GLU A 266 -17.06 -2.84 7.07
CA GLU A 266 -17.97 -2.12 6.20
C GLU A 266 -19.42 -2.14 6.69
N VAL A 267 -19.94 -3.34 7.06
CA VAL A 267 -21.36 -3.52 7.36
C VAL A 267 -21.72 -3.02 8.75
N LYS A 268 -20.87 -3.29 9.75
CA LYS A 268 -21.16 -2.93 11.14
C LYS A 268 -20.67 -1.54 11.51
N TYR A 269 -19.50 -1.13 10.99
CA TYR A 269 -18.84 0.07 11.45
C TYR A 269 -18.74 1.18 10.37
N GLY A 270 -19.15 0.90 9.13
CA GLY A 270 -19.13 1.88 8.05
C GLY A 270 -17.72 2.31 7.61
N VAL A 271 -16.73 1.49 7.91
CA VAL A 271 -15.33 1.75 7.58
C VAL A 271 -14.99 1.20 6.19
N HIS A 272 -14.66 2.07 5.26
CA HIS A 272 -14.43 1.77 3.85
C HIS A 272 -12.96 1.49 3.52
N GLY A 273 -12.34 0.56 4.23
CA GLY A 273 -10.95 0.16 4.00
C GLY A 273 -10.78 -0.88 2.90
N GLY A 274 -9.61 -0.94 2.27
CA GLY A 274 -9.25 -2.00 1.33
C GLY A 274 -9.03 -3.38 2.02
N PRO A 275 -8.76 -4.45 1.25
CA PRO A 275 -8.62 -5.82 1.78
C PRO A 275 -7.55 -5.95 2.87
N SER A 276 -6.46 -5.18 2.78
CA SER A 276 -5.43 -5.15 3.84
C SER A 276 -5.94 -4.61 5.17
N SER A 277 -6.96 -3.74 5.17
CA SER A 277 -7.61 -3.24 6.39
C SER A 277 -8.40 -4.33 7.08
N GLY A 278 -9.10 -5.17 6.31
CA GLY A 278 -9.75 -6.37 6.85
C GLY A 278 -8.75 -7.34 7.48
N MET A 279 -7.60 -7.54 6.83
CA MET A 279 -6.51 -8.37 7.36
C MET A 279 -6.00 -7.84 8.71
N VAL A 280 -5.76 -6.53 8.82
CA VAL A 280 -5.30 -5.91 10.07
C VAL A 280 -6.37 -5.99 11.16
N PHE A 281 -7.63 -5.80 10.82
CA PHE A 281 -8.74 -5.91 11.77
C PHE A 281 -8.96 -7.36 12.24
N ALA A 282 -8.79 -8.36 11.37
CA ALA A 282 -8.79 -9.77 11.76
C ALA A 282 -7.65 -10.10 12.74
N ALA A 283 -6.47 -9.52 12.53
CA ALA A 283 -5.35 -9.68 13.46
C ALA A 283 -5.64 -9.07 14.83
N LEU A 284 -6.23 -7.87 14.88
CA LEU A 284 -6.70 -7.28 16.12
C LEU A 284 -7.67 -8.21 16.85
N LYS A 285 -8.68 -8.75 16.17
CA LYS A 285 -9.68 -9.65 16.76
C LYS A 285 -9.04 -10.90 17.39
N LYS A 286 -7.99 -11.44 16.79
CA LYS A 286 -7.22 -12.58 17.37
C LYS A 286 -6.49 -12.22 18.67
N GLU A 287 -6.12 -10.95 18.85
CA GLU A 287 -5.32 -10.47 19.98
C GLU A 287 -6.15 -9.88 21.14
N LEU A 288 -7.45 -9.66 20.98
CA LEU A 288 -8.29 -8.97 21.96
C LEU A 288 -8.15 -9.53 23.39
N ASN A 289 -8.12 -10.86 23.52
CA ASN A 289 -8.02 -11.51 24.82
C ASN A 289 -6.66 -11.28 25.53
N THR A 290 -5.63 -10.92 24.78
CA THR A 290 -4.28 -10.66 25.31
C THR A 290 -4.07 -9.21 25.73
N MET A 291 -5.03 -8.32 25.45
CA MET A 291 -4.94 -6.90 25.74
C MET A 291 -5.40 -6.59 27.16
N GLU A 292 -4.84 -5.54 27.73
CA GLU A 292 -5.21 -5.04 29.05
C GLU A 292 -6.41 -4.09 28.94
N ASP A 293 -7.25 -4.02 29.98
CA ASP A 293 -8.34 -3.05 30.07
C ASP A 293 -7.79 -1.62 29.96
N GLY A 294 -8.54 -0.74 29.32
CA GLY A 294 -8.12 0.64 29.05
C GLY A 294 -7.12 0.78 27.90
N SER A 295 -6.86 -0.30 27.13
CA SER A 295 -5.95 -0.22 25.99
C SER A 295 -6.50 0.64 24.87
N ASN A 296 -5.66 1.59 24.39
CA ASN A 296 -5.89 2.34 23.16
C ASN A 296 -5.14 1.69 22.00
N ILE A 297 -5.87 1.24 21.00
CA ILE A 297 -5.38 0.38 19.93
C ILE A 297 -5.63 1.06 18.60
N LEU A 298 -4.59 1.20 17.77
CA LEU A 298 -4.69 1.74 16.45
C LEU A 298 -4.55 0.64 15.39
N VAL A 299 -5.50 0.57 14.45
CA VAL A 299 -5.39 -0.22 13.22
C VAL A 299 -5.15 0.70 12.02
N LEU A 300 -4.26 0.29 11.13
CA LEU A 300 -3.93 1.05 9.94
C LEU A 300 -4.77 0.58 8.75
N SER A 301 -5.53 1.51 8.14
CA SER A 301 -6.24 1.30 6.89
C SER A 301 -5.47 2.00 5.76
N ALA A 302 -4.80 1.18 4.93
CA ALA A 302 -3.80 1.66 3.99
C ALA A 302 -4.39 2.31 2.73
N ASP A 303 -5.56 1.84 2.30
CA ASP A 303 -6.26 2.29 1.09
C ASP A 303 -7.77 2.05 1.18
N SER A 304 -8.52 2.41 0.15
CA SER A 304 -9.98 2.42 0.15
C SER A 304 -10.59 1.18 -0.50
N SER A 305 -11.71 0.69 0.02
CA SER A 305 -12.52 -0.36 -0.61
C SER A 305 -13.07 0.04 -1.99
N TRP A 306 -13.17 1.34 -2.28
CA TRP A 306 -13.61 1.84 -3.59
C TRP A 306 -12.67 1.46 -4.73
N ASP A 307 -11.40 1.22 -4.44
CA ASP A 307 -10.41 0.77 -5.43
C ASP A 307 -10.49 -0.73 -5.73
N TYR A 308 -11.27 -1.49 -4.94
CA TYR A 308 -11.31 -2.94 -4.94
C TYR A 308 -12.72 -3.55 -5.12
N VAL A 309 -13.72 -2.77 -5.57
CA VAL A 309 -15.12 -3.24 -5.64
C VAL A 309 -15.25 -4.52 -6.45
N GLU A 310 -14.71 -4.54 -7.69
CA GLU A 310 -14.76 -5.71 -8.57
C GLU A 310 -13.91 -6.86 -8.02
N TRP A 311 -12.73 -6.54 -7.50
CA TRP A 311 -11.84 -7.52 -6.89
C TRP A 311 -12.49 -8.21 -5.69
N ASN A 312 -13.02 -7.45 -4.75
CA ASN A 312 -13.68 -7.99 -3.55
C ASN A 312 -14.88 -8.86 -3.93
N ARG A 313 -15.69 -8.43 -4.90
CA ARG A 313 -16.81 -9.25 -5.40
C ARG A 313 -16.33 -10.57 -5.99
N ALA A 314 -15.31 -10.55 -6.82
CA ALA A 314 -14.77 -11.75 -7.44
C ALA A 314 -14.26 -12.76 -6.39
N ILE A 315 -13.50 -12.30 -5.41
CA ILE A 315 -12.97 -13.16 -4.34
C ILE A 315 -14.09 -13.70 -3.45
N LEU A 316 -15.02 -12.85 -3.02
CA LEU A 316 -16.15 -13.29 -2.18
C LEU A 316 -17.08 -14.25 -2.91
N THR A 317 -17.31 -14.05 -4.23
CA THR A 317 -18.07 -14.99 -5.06
C THR A 317 -17.37 -16.35 -5.14
N LYS A 318 -16.04 -16.35 -5.34
CA LYS A 318 -15.23 -17.57 -5.32
C LYS A 318 -15.39 -18.30 -3.98
N PHE A 319 -15.22 -17.62 -2.87
CA PHE A 319 -15.32 -18.21 -1.52
C PHE A 319 -16.73 -18.77 -1.22
N LYS A 320 -17.80 -18.09 -1.66
CA LYS A 320 -19.16 -18.64 -1.55
C LYS A 320 -19.33 -19.92 -2.35
N ASN A 321 -18.85 -19.97 -3.60
CA ASN A 321 -18.94 -21.16 -4.44
C ASN A 321 -18.15 -22.34 -3.86
N GLU A 322 -17.08 -22.08 -3.15
CA GLU A 322 -16.24 -23.07 -2.46
C GLU A 322 -16.72 -23.39 -1.03
N SER A 323 -17.84 -22.80 -0.58
CA SER A 323 -18.40 -22.94 0.78
C SER A 323 -17.36 -22.67 1.89
N VAL A 324 -16.57 -21.62 1.70
CA VAL A 324 -15.48 -21.25 2.63
C VAL A 324 -16.03 -20.69 3.95
N PHE A 325 -17.18 -20.00 3.92
CA PHE A 325 -17.79 -19.36 5.09
C PHE A 325 -18.78 -20.31 5.79
N SER A 326 -19.06 -20.03 7.07
CA SER A 326 -20.18 -20.63 7.80
C SER A 326 -21.49 -19.97 7.35
N GLU A 327 -22.65 -20.58 7.66
CA GLU A 327 -23.96 -20.00 7.37
C GLU A 327 -24.15 -18.62 8.02
N GLU A 328 -23.62 -18.42 9.23
CA GLU A 328 -23.68 -17.13 9.95
C GLU A 328 -22.79 -16.08 9.26
N ASP A 329 -21.57 -16.45 8.85
CA ASP A 329 -20.63 -15.58 8.13
C ASP A 329 -21.19 -15.19 6.76
N ASP A 330 -21.84 -16.12 6.06
CA ASP A 330 -22.45 -15.88 4.75
C ASP A 330 -23.48 -14.73 4.78
N VAL A 331 -24.28 -14.63 5.84
CA VAL A 331 -25.25 -13.53 6.01
C VAL A 331 -24.54 -12.16 6.02
N LEU A 332 -23.39 -12.05 6.70
CA LEU A 332 -22.60 -10.84 6.76
C LEU A 332 -21.96 -10.53 5.40
N VAL A 333 -21.38 -11.54 4.77
CA VAL A 333 -20.74 -11.43 3.45
C VAL A 333 -21.77 -11.02 2.39
N GLU A 334 -23.00 -11.56 2.42
CA GLU A 334 -24.06 -11.16 1.49
C GLU A 334 -24.47 -9.69 1.65
N LYS A 335 -24.57 -9.21 2.90
CA LYS A 335 -24.82 -7.79 3.15
C LYS A 335 -23.70 -6.92 2.55
N TYR A 336 -22.44 -7.33 2.71
CA TYR A 336 -21.32 -6.61 2.14
C TYR A 336 -21.32 -6.66 0.61
N MET A 337 -21.58 -7.83 -0.01
CA MET A 337 -21.72 -7.95 -1.46
C MET A 337 -22.84 -7.05 -2.00
N GLY A 338 -23.96 -6.95 -1.27
CA GLY A 338 -25.03 -6.00 -1.59
C GLY A 338 -24.60 -4.52 -1.51
N LEU A 339 -23.69 -4.15 -0.59
CA LEU A 339 -23.08 -2.84 -0.57
C LEU A 339 -22.16 -2.61 -1.77
N LEU A 340 -21.32 -3.59 -2.13
CA LEU A 340 -20.44 -3.52 -3.29
C LEU A 340 -21.23 -3.34 -4.59
N GLN A 341 -22.36 -4.05 -4.76
CA GLN A 341 -23.23 -3.90 -5.93
C GLN A 341 -23.76 -2.48 -6.08
N ARG A 342 -24.23 -1.87 -4.99
CA ARG A 342 -24.70 -0.47 -4.99
C ARG A 342 -23.58 0.54 -5.28
N ARG A 343 -22.34 0.18 -4.96
CA ARG A 343 -21.16 1.02 -5.19
C ARG A 343 -20.59 0.93 -6.60
N GLU A 344 -20.95 -0.08 -7.36
CA GLU A 344 -20.41 -0.26 -8.71
C GLU A 344 -20.65 0.99 -9.58
N ASP A 345 -21.87 1.56 -9.52
CA ASP A 345 -22.18 2.80 -10.22
C ASP A 345 -21.48 4.03 -9.63
N ALA A 346 -21.23 4.03 -8.32
CA ALA A 346 -20.53 5.11 -7.65
C ALA A 346 -19.00 4.96 -7.79
N SER A 347 -18.43 3.75 -7.85
CA SER A 347 -17.01 3.52 -8.13
C SER A 347 -16.65 3.97 -9.54
N ARG A 348 -17.54 3.86 -10.50
CA ARG A 348 -17.39 4.49 -11.83
C ARG A 348 -17.23 6.01 -11.75
N ARG A 349 -17.80 6.67 -10.71
CA ARG A 349 -17.60 8.10 -10.45
C ARG A 349 -16.25 8.38 -9.79
N VAL A 350 -15.78 7.51 -8.90
CA VAL A 350 -14.44 7.61 -8.25
C VAL A 350 -13.33 7.36 -9.27
N LEU A 351 -13.50 6.37 -10.15
CA LEU A 351 -12.64 6.20 -11.32
C LEU A 351 -12.67 7.44 -12.22
N LYS A 352 -13.81 8.14 -12.28
CA LYS A 352 -13.95 9.40 -13.02
C LYS A 352 -13.14 10.54 -12.38
N VAL A 353 -12.94 10.54 -11.04
CA VAL A 353 -12.07 11.51 -10.35
C VAL A 353 -10.59 11.19 -10.60
N LYS A 354 -10.18 9.91 -10.58
CA LYS A 354 -8.85 9.50 -11.08
C LYS A 354 -8.65 9.86 -12.56
N ASN A 355 -9.72 9.83 -13.35
CA ASN A 355 -9.73 10.23 -14.77
C ASN A 355 -9.79 11.77 -15.00
N THR A 356 -9.86 12.60 -13.95
CA THR A 356 -9.75 14.06 -14.11
C THR A 356 -8.31 14.52 -14.30
N TYR A 357 -7.34 13.71 -13.84
CA TYR A 357 -5.95 13.94 -14.19
C TYR A 357 -5.72 13.60 -15.67
N LYS A 358 -5.28 14.58 -16.42
CA LYS A 358 -4.97 14.43 -17.84
C LYS A 358 -3.45 14.51 -18.02
N PRO A 359 -2.77 13.35 -18.17
CA PRO A 359 -1.35 13.35 -18.47
C PRO A 359 -1.11 13.96 -19.86
N PRO A 360 0.11 14.46 -20.15
CA PRO A 360 0.46 14.99 -21.44
C PRO A 360 0.33 13.95 -22.56
N LYS A 361 0.53 12.67 -22.25
CA LYS A 361 0.36 11.53 -23.16
C LYS A 361 -0.19 10.32 -22.40
N LYS A 362 -0.92 9.44 -23.11
CA LYS A 362 -1.30 8.13 -22.59
C LYS A 362 -0.08 7.20 -22.60
N GLY A 363 0.12 6.44 -21.52
CA GLY A 363 1.20 5.46 -21.44
C GLY A 363 1.05 4.31 -22.45
N GLN A 364 2.16 3.71 -22.83
CA GLN A 364 2.24 2.59 -23.76
C GLN A 364 2.47 1.27 -23.02
N LEU A 365 2.29 0.15 -23.71
CA LEU A 365 2.52 -1.21 -23.20
C LEU A 365 3.67 -1.83 -23.98
N TYR A 366 4.61 -2.43 -23.27
CA TYR A 366 5.80 -3.07 -23.79
C TYR A 366 5.99 -4.46 -23.19
N SER A 367 6.61 -5.37 -23.93
CA SER A 367 7.27 -6.56 -23.38
C SER A 367 8.63 -6.17 -22.76
N LEU A 368 9.27 -7.10 -22.04
CA LEU A 368 10.64 -6.86 -21.55
C LEU A 368 11.62 -6.61 -22.69
N GLU A 369 11.57 -7.42 -23.74
CA GLU A 369 12.43 -7.31 -24.92
C GLU A 369 12.29 -5.97 -25.62
N GLU A 370 11.02 -5.55 -25.90
CA GLU A 370 10.74 -4.25 -26.51
C GLU A 370 11.26 -3.09 -25.65
N PHE A 371 11.18 -3.22 -24.33
CA PHE A 371 11.69 -2.18 -23.44
C PHE A 371 13.21 -2.15 -23.36
N GLU A 372 13.90 -3.32 -23.33
CA GLU A 372 15.36 -3.38 -23.38
C GLU A 372 15.92 -2.76 -24.66
N ASP A 373 15.24 -2.93 -25.79
CA ASP A 373 15.60 -2.31 -27.07
C ASP A 373 15.31 -0.80 -27.15
N LEU A 374 14.26 -0.35 -26.43
CA LEU A 374 13.85 1.05 -26.41
C LEU A 374 14.74 1.88 -25.49
N LEU A 375 15.07 1.37 -24.30
CA LEU A 375 15.68 2.14 -23.22
C LEU A 375 17.01 2.83 -23.63
N PRO A 376 17.96 2.17 -24.35
CA PRO A 376 19.17 2.83 -24.82
C PRO A 376 18.93 3.99 -25.81
N LYS A 377 17.76 4.02 -26.45
CA LYS A 377 17.38 5.10 -27.39
C LYS A 377 16.81 6.31 -26.66
N LEU A 378 16.21 6.11 -25.48
CA LEU A 378 15.67 7.18 -24.66
C LEU A 378 16.75 7.97 -23.91
N VAL A 379 17.91 7.38 -23.70
CA VAL A 379 19.02 7.94 -22.92
C VAL A 379 20.19 8.46 -23.76
N LYS A 380 20.08 8.37 -25.09
CA LYS A 380 20.98 9.04 -26.04
C LYS A 380 20.49 10.47 -26.26
#